data_9e7783c722ce4adf03b0f7687b4f6016
#
_entry.id   9e7783c722ce4adf03b0f7687b4f6016
#
_cell.length_a   1.000
_cell.length_b   1.000
_cell.length_c   1.000
_cell.angle_alpha   90.00
_cell.angle_beta   90.00
_cell.angle_gamma   90.00
#
_symmetry.space_group_name_H-M   'P 1'
#
loop_
_entity.id
_entity.type
_entity.pdbx_description
1 polymer ?
#
loop_
_entity_poly.entity_id
_entity_poly.type
_entity_poly.pdbx_seq_one_letter_code
_entity_poly.pdbx_strand_id
1 'polypeptide(L)'
;DRINDAVYDMIEANIRNYAGEKKHLLITGMAADAPMERVSGKLNADLSEFNLETGRDMISRAAVRRQLAECDGIVLVEEKGVSRYSLVQQELELAKDMGIEVLGVIVV
;
A
#
# COMPACT_ATOMS: atom_id res chain seq x y z
N ASP A 1 4.59 12.64 -11.06
CA ASP A 1 4.13 12.37 -9.71
C ASP A 1 3.90 13.68 -8.98
N ARG A 2 2.77 13.80 -8.34
CA ARG A 2 2.36 15.04 -7.66
C ARG A 2 2.67 15.05 -6.17
N ILE A 3 3.24 13.95 -5.67
CA ILE A 3 3.54 13.83 -4.26
C ILE A 3 4.90 14.45 -4.02
N ASN A 4 4.95 15.49 -3.20
CA ASN A 4 6.19 16.14 -2.80
C ASN A 4 6.67 15.59 -1.44
N ASP A 5 7.85 16.02 -1.01
CA ASP A 5 8.47 15.52 0.23
C ASP A 5 7.60 15.78 1.47
N ALA A 6 6.92 16.93 1.52
CA ALA A 6 6.06 17.25 2.66
C ALA A 6 4.87 16.28 2.75
N VAL A 7 4.32 15.88 1.61
CA VAL A 7 3.23 14.90 1.56
C VAL A 7 3.75 13.52 1.97
N TYR A 8 4.93 13.13 1.49
CA TYR A 8 5.54 11.86 1.92
C TYR A 8 5.80 11.84 3.42
N ASP A 9 6.31 12.93 3.98
CA ASP A 9 6.54 13.02 5.43
C ASP A 9 5.25 12.77 6.20
N MET A 10 4.14 13.33 5.75
CA MET A 10 2.83 13.14 6.38
C MET A 10 2.35 11.69 6.25
N ILE A 11 2.48 11.11 5.06
CA ILE A 11 2.12 9.71 4.80
C ILE A 11 2.91 8.79 5.73
N GLU A 12 4.21 8.99 5.80
CA GLU A 12 5.10 8.16 6.61
C GLU A 12 4.81 8.28 8.10
N ALA A 13 4.52 9.51 8.55
CA ALA A 13 4.11 9.73 9.95
C ALA A 13 2.81 8.99 10.27
N ASN A 14 1.84 9.00 9.36
CA ASN A 14 0.58 8.28 9.53
C ASN A 14 0.81 6.77 9.55
N ILE A 15 1.65 6.25 8.66
CA ILE A 15 1.98 4.82 8.65
C ILE A 15 2.58 4.41 10.00
N ARG A 16 3.56 5.15 10.49
CA ARG A 16 4.17 4.88 11.80
C ARG A 16 3.16 4.92 12.93
N ASN A 17 2.26 5.90 12.89
CA ASN A 17 1.27 6.09 13.94
C ASN A 17 0.25 4.94 13.98
N TYR A 18 -0.21 4.47 12.82
CA TYR A 18 -1.22 3.41 12.73
C TYR A 18 -0.64 2.00 12.72
N ALA A 19 0.62 1.85 12.40
CA ALA A 19 1.24 0.52 12.34
C ALA A 19 1.29 -0.17 13.71
N GLY A 20 1.48 0.60 14.79
CA GLY A 20 1.63 0.01 16.11
C GLY A 20 2.83 -0.94 16.14
N GLU A 21 2.59 -2.20 16.46
CA GLU A 21 3.63 -3.24 16.50
C GLU A 21 3.80 -3.98 15.18
N LYS A 22 3.03 -3.61 14.16
CA LYS A 22 3.13 -4.24 12.84
C LYS A 22 4.49 -3.91 12.22
N LYS A 23 5.12 -4.92 11.62
CA LYS A 23 6.44 -4.79 11.03
C LYS A 23 6.49 -5.16 9.55
N HIS A 24 5.65 -6.08 9.12
CA HIS A 24 5.62 -6.56 7.74
C HIS A 24 4.46 -5.93 7.00
N LEU A 25 4.74 -4.98 6.14
CA LEU A 25 3.72 -4.24 5.40
C LEU A 25 3.81 -4.53 3.91
N LEU A 26 2.65 -4.64 3.28
CA LEU A 26 2.56 -4.81 1.83
C LEU A 26 2.07 -3.49 1.20
N ILE A 27 2.83 -2.98 0.25
CA ILE A 27 2.42 -1.86 -0.58
C ILE A 27 1.77 -2.47 -1.83
N THR A 28 0.49 -2.22 -2.00
CA THR A 28 -0.28 -2.79 -3.11
C THR A 28 -1.27 -1.76 -3.65
N GLY A 29 -2.18 -2.16 -4.50
CA GLY A 29 -3.16 -1.26 -5.10
C GLY A 29 -3.20 -1.42 -6.61
N MET A 30 -3.96 -0.57 -7.27
CA MET A 30 -4.20 -0.65 -8.71
C MET A 30 -3.42 0.38 -9.53
N ALA A 31 -2.61 1.22 -8.90
CA ALA A 31 -1.76 2.16 -9.63
C ALA A 31 -0.85 1.42 -10.61
N ALA A 32 -0.51 2.06 -11.74
CA ALA A 32 0.39 1.47 -12.73
C ALA A 32 1.78 1.24 -12.13
N ASP A 33 2.57 0.43 -12.80
CA ASP A 33 3.89 0.00 -12.29
C ASP A 33 4.81 1.18 -11.96
N ALA A 34 4.88 2.19 -12.81
CA ALA A 34 5.80 3.30 -12.61
C ALA A 34 5.49 4.11 -11.33
N PRO A 35 4.26 4.60 -11.10
CA PRO A 35 3.96 5.29 -9.84
C PRO A 35 4.04 4.35 -8.63
N MET A 36 3.69 3.08 -8.78
CA MET A 36 3.82 2.09 -7.71
C MET A 36 5.29 1.96 -7.27
N GLU A 37 6.19 1.86 -8.22
CA GLU A 37 7.62 1.75 -7.95
C GLU A 37 8.20 3.01 -7.32
N ARG A 38 7.76 4.19 -7.74
CA ARG A 38 8.22 5.45 -7.16
C ARG A 38 7.82 5.57 -5.70
N VAL A 39 6.55 5.30 -5.40
CA VAL A 39 6.06 5.36 -4.02
C VAL A 39 6.75 4.30 -3.16
N SER A 40 6.83 3.08 -3.66
CA SER A 40 7.47 1.97 -2.96
C SER A 40 8.94 2.28 -2.67
N GLY A 41 9.67 2.81 -3.64
CA GLY A 41 11.08 3.18 -3.47
C GLY A 41 11.28 4.23 -2.39
N LYS A 42 10.43 5.26 -2.37
CA LYS A 42 10.49 6.31 -1.36
C LYS A 42 10.17 5.77 0.03
N LEU A 43 9.12 4.98 0.16
CA LEU A 43 8.74 4.40 1.45
C LEU A 43 9.80 3.43 1.96
N ASN A 44 10.39 2.62 1.09
CA ASN A 44 11.48 1.72 1.47
C ASN A 44 12.70 2.47 1.97
N ALA A 45 13.04 3.59 1.34
CA ALA A 45 14.18 4.41 1.76
C ALA A 45 13.96 5.04 3.14
N ASP A 46 12.72 5.47 3.42
CA ASP A 46 12.41 6.27 4.60
C ASP A 46 11.90 5.46 5.79
N LEU A 47 11.27 4.29 5.54
CA LEU A 47 10.66 3.46 6.57
C LEU A 47 11.48 2.19 6.81
N SER A 48 12.76 2.36 7.10
CA SER A 48 13.69 1.24 7.26
C SER A 48 13.40 0.33 8.46
N GLU A 49 12.58 0.80 9.40
CA GLU A 49 12.14 -0.01 10.55
C GLU A 49 11.11 -1.08 10.18
N PHE A 50 10.52 -0.99 8.99
CA PHE A 50 9.54 -1.96 8.51
C PHE A 50 10.14 -2.88 7.46
N ASN A 51 9.60 -4.10 7.38
CA ASN A 51 9.82 -4.99 6.25
C ASN A 51 8.72 -4.70 5.22
N LEU A 52 9.07 -3.95 4.18
CA LEU A 52 8.14 -3.54 3.14
C LEU A 52 8.28 -4.44 1.91
N GLU A 53 7.17 -5.01 1.48
CA GLU A 53 7.08 -5.70 0.20
C GLU A 53 6.14 -4.93 -0.71
N THR A 54 6.29 -5.11 -2.00
CA THR A 54 5.46 -4.45 -3.00
C THR A 54 4.89 -5.48 -3.96
N GLY A 55 3.59 -5.38 -4.21
CA GLY A 55 2.93 -6.23 -5.19
C GLY A 55 1.68 -5.54 -5.70
N ARG A 56 1.63 -5.30 -7.00
CA ARG A 56 0.50 -4.63 -7.63
C ARG A 56 -0.64 -5.61 -7.83
N ASP A 57 -1.89 -5.13 -7.62
CA ASP A 57 -3.12 -5.85 -7.94
C ASP A 57 -3.33 -7.10 -7.08
N MET A 58 -3.71 -6.87 -5.83
CA MET A 58 -4.05 -7.94 -4.89
C MET A 58 -5.33 -8.68 -5.25
N ILE A 59 -6.14 -8.15 -6.19
CA ILE A 59 -7.41 -8.78 -6.57
C ILE A 59 -7.19 -9.95 -7.53
N SER A 60 -6.37 -9.77 -8.56
CA SER A 60 -6.23 -10.78 -9.61
C SER A 60 -4.92 -11.55 -9.64
N ARG A 61 -3.91 -11.13 -8.87
CA ARG A 61 -2.59 -11.79 -8.89
C ARG A 61 -2.39 -12.71 -7.70
N ALA A 62 -2.23 -14.01 -7.97
CA ALA A 62 -2.03 -15.02 -6.93
C ALA A 62 -0.78 -14.76 -6.07
N ALA A 63 0.31 -14.29 -6.69
CA ALA A 63 1.53 -13.98 -5.96
C ALA A 63 1.31 -12.87 -4.93
N VAL A 64 0.52 -11.85 -5.29
CA VAL A 64 0.20 -10.75 -4.39
C VAL A 64 -0.73 -11.20 -3.27
N ARG A 65 -1.66 -12.12 -3.58
CA ARG A 65 -2.51 -12.74 -2.55
C ARG A 65 -1.68 -13.48 -1.52
N ARG A 66 -0.61 -14.15 -1.92
CA ARG A 66 0.31 -14.80 -0.98
C ARG A 66 1.04 -13.80 -0.11
N GLN A 67 1.51 -12.69 -0.70
CA GLN A 67 2.13 -11.62 0.07
C GLN A 67 1.14 -11.03 1.08
N LEU A 68 -0.11 -10.83 0.65
CA LEU A 68 -1.18 -10.31 1.50
C LEU A 68 -1.41 -11.20 2.73
N ALA A 69 -1.43 -12.51 2.52
CA ALA A 69 -1.65 -13.46 3.61
C ALA A 69 -0.51 -13.46 4.65
N GLU A 70 0.67 -13.00 4.29
CA GLU A 70 1.85 -13.01 5.15
C GLU A 70 2.15 -11.65 5.79
N CYS A 71 1.42 -10.59 5.40
CA CYS A 71 1.68 -9.25 5.92
C CYS A 71 0.83 -8.94 7.16
N ASP A 72 1.26 -7.93 7.90
CA ASP A 72 0.56 -7.43 9.09
C ASP A 72 -0.39 -6.28 8.79
N GLY A 73 -0.13 -5.56 7.70
CA GLY A 73 -0.93 -4.43 7.27
C GLY A 73 -0.61 -4.06 5.84
N ILE A 74 -1.45 -3.23 5.23
CA ILE A 74 -1.25 -2.82 3.85
C ILE A 74 -1.32 -1.30 3.70
N VAL A 75 -0.62 -0.82 2.68
CA VAL A 75 -0.71 0.55 2.17
C VAL A 75 -1.17 0.45 0.73
N LEU A 76 -2.27 1.10 0.40
CA LEU A 76 -2.82 1.09 -0.94
C LEU A 76 -2.29 2.28 -1.74
N VAL A 77 -1.82 2.03 -2.95
CA VAL A 77 -1.42 3.06 -3.91
C VAL A 77 -2.38 3.01 -5.08
N GLU A 78 -3.15 4.07 -5.24
CA GLU A 78 -4.16 4.19 -6.30
C GLU A 78 -3.81 5.35 -7.22
N GLU A 79 -4.29 5.27 -8.44
CA GLU A 79 -3.97 6.26 -9.46
C GLU A 79 -5.25 6.78 -10.12
N LYS A 80 -5.39 8.11 -10.17
CA LYS A 80 -6.50 8.75 -10.85
C LYS A 80 -6.55 8.31 -12.32
N GLY A 81 -7.73 7.91 -12.78
CA GLY A 81 -7.93 7.46 -14.15
C GLY A 81 -7.50 6.02 -14.43
N VAL A 82 -6.83 5.36 -13.49
CA VAL A 82 -6.38 3.97 -13.61
C VAL A 82 -7.12 3.08 -12.61
N SER A 83 -7.12 3.47 -11.33
CA SER A 83 -7.79 2.70 -10.29
C SER A 83 -9.30 2.91 -10.35
N ARG A 84 -10.03 1.84 -10.64
CA ARG A 84 -11.49 1.88 -10.69
C ARG A 84 -12.05 1.79 -9.28
N TYR A 85 -13.07 2.58 -8.99
CA TYR A 85 -13.71 2.61 -7.69
C TYR A 85 -14.17 1.22 -7.22
N SER A 86 -14.76 0.44 -8.12
CA SER A 86 -15.24 -0.90 -7.79
C SER A 86 -14.11 -1.84 -7.37
N LEU A 87 -12.93 -1.72 -7.96
CA LEU A 87 -11.78 -2.52 -7.59
C LEU A 87 -11.17 -2.08 -6.27
N VAL A 88 -11.13 -0.77 -6.01
CA VAL A 88 -10.68 -0.25 -4.71
C VAL A 88 -11.60 -0.75 -3.59
N GLN A 89 -12.90 -0.76 -3.82
CA GLN A 89 -13.87 -1.34 -2.90
C GLN A 89 -13.60 -2.81 -2.62
N GLN A 90 -13.29 -3.59 -3.66
CA GLN A 90 -12.95 -5.01 -3.50
C GLN A 90 -11.66 -5.19 -2.70
N GLU A 91 -10.67 -4.34 -2.90
CA GLU A 91 -9.44 -4.37 -2.10
C GLU A 91 -9.73 -4.17 -0.61
N LEU A 92 -10.53 -3.15 -0.29
CA LEU A 92 -10.90 -2.84 1.09
C LEU A 92 -11.69 -3.98 1.73
N GLU A 93 -12.63 -4.57 0.99
CA GLU A 93 -13.42 -5.70 1.47
C GLU A 93 -12.55 -6.94 1.69
N LEU A 94 -11.63 -7.23 0.77
CA LEU A 94 -10.74 -8.38 0.89
C LEU A 94 -9.83 -8.24 2.12
N ALA A 95 -9.24 -7.06 2.32
CA ALA A 95 -8.42 -6.80 3.48
C ALA A 95 -9.22 -6.99 4.78
N LYS A 96 -10.43 -6.47 4.82
CA LYS A 96 -11.32 -6.61 5.96
C LYS A 96 -11.64 -8.07 6.24
N ASP A 97 -11.98 -8.84 5.20
CA ASP A 97 -12.32 -10.25 5.34
C ASP A 97 -11.13 -11.08 5.83
N MET A 98 -9.93 -10.71 5.47
CA MET A 98 -8.69 -11.36 5.91
C MET A 98 -8.19 -10.84 7.26
N GLY A 99 -8.85 -9.85 7.83
CA GLY A 99 -8.43 -9.24 9.11
C GLY A 99 -7.16 -8.41 9.00
N ILE A 100 -6.87 -7.86 7.82
CA ILE A 100 -5.66 -7.07 7.57
C ILE A 100 -6.02 -5.59 7.56
N GLU A 101 -5.32 -4.81 8.37
CA GLU A 101 -5.57 -3.38 8.48
C GLU A 101 -5.00 -2.62 7.28
N VAL A 102 -5.80 -1.69 6.76
CA VAL A 102 -5.34 -0.73 5.75
C VAL A 102 -4.80 0.49 6.50
N LEU A 103 -3.50 0.71 6.42
CA LEU A 103 -2.83 1.79 7.16
C LEU A 103 -2.94 3.14 6.45
N GLY A 104 -3.23 3.12 5.18
CA GLY A 104 -3.42 4.35 4.42
C GLY A 104 -3.66 4.08 2.94
N VAL A 105 -4.19 5.09 2.27
CA VAL A 105 -4.40 5.07 0.82
C VAL A 105 -3.68 6.29 0.24
N ILE A 106 -2.77 6.03 -0.68
CA ILE A 106 -2.00 7.06 -1.37
C ILE A 106 -2.55 7.18 -2.79
N VAL A 107 -3.01 8.36 -3.16
CA VAL A 107 -3.53 8.62 -4.50
C VAL A 107 -2.51 9.43 -5.29
N VAL A 108 -2.03 8.87 -6.38
CA VAL A 108 -1.06 9.51 -7.27
C VAL A 108 -1.69 10.09 -8.52
#